data_771a77e9e1ebbc5b42385a3d9b9e11de
#
_entry.id   771a77e9e1ebbc5b42385a3d9b9e11de
#
_cell.length_a   1.000
_cell.length_b   1.000
_cell.length_c   1.000
_cell.angle_alpha   90.00
_cell.angle_beta   90.00
_cell.angle_gamma   90.00
#
_symmetry.space_group_name_H-M   'P 1'
#
loop_
_entity.id
_entity.type
_entity.pdbx_description
1 polymer ?
#
loop_
_entity_poly.entity_id
_entity_poly.type
_entity_poly.pdbx_seq_one_letter_code
_entity_poly.pdbx_strand_id
1 'polypeptide(L)'
;MKFSAVLAALVAVASAAPAQDSASKLSKRAPVFTAKTFDEITISGGVAGTAKEDALKKLSGLPTDLTKVDKADLTFLNSVNKICNQAEIGAYNAKIAATTPGEDALALQRAKIQNKVLKLTATVMGLQAQQAQGQNVTAKLEEETKKLNKNIADDQANKGKTATALKFNASTDNPTASNVAKDDVLAKKAGDVVDASLKATGAGGGAAAAGKGKKTTKPANKAVADVAAQEAEVEDEE
;
A
#
# COMPACT_ATOMS: atom_id res chain seq x y z
N MET A 1 -20.25 87.85 45.38
CA MET A 1 -20.90 86.79 44.60
C MET A 1 -19.84 85.69 44.44
N LYS A 2 -20.08 84.54 45.07
CA LYS A 2 -19.10 83.45 45.12
C LYS A 2 -19.60 82.32 44.23
N PHE A 3 -18.90 82.01 43.21
CA PHE A 3 -19.21 80.81 42.39
C PHE A 3 -18.25 79.69 42.78
N SER A 4 -18.81 78.66 43.35
CA SER A 4 -18.12 77.42 43.65
C SER A 4 -18.12 76.53 42.42
N ALA A 5 -16.89 76.21 41.90
CA ALA A 5 -16.74 75.21 40.86
C ALA A 5 -16.61 73.82 41.47
N VAL A 6 -17.57 72.97 41.14
CA VAL A 6 -17.55 71.54 41.52
C VAL A 6 -16.75 70.81 40.44
N LEU A 7 -15.63 70.25 40.80
CA LEU A 7 -14.79 69.43 39.96
C LEU A 7 -15.27 67.96 40.02
N ALA A 8 -15.95 67.47 39.00
CA ALA A 8 -16.34 66.09 38.90
C ALA A 8 -15.15 65.27 38.31
N ALA A 9 -14.56 64.45 39.13
CA ALA A 9 -13.56 63.51 38.71
C ALA A 9 -14.22 62.28 38.05
N LEU A 10 -14.00 62.12 36.73
CA LEU A 10 -14.40 60.92 36.00
C LEU A 10 -13.32 59.85 36.25
N VAL A 11 -13.68 58.79 36.99
CA VAL A 11 -12.88 57.58 37.12
C VAL A 11 -13.18 56.72 35.92
N ALA A 12 -12.26 56.66 34.95
CA ALA A 12 -12.29 55.72 33.87
C ALA A 12 -11.87 54.30 34.35
N VAL A 13 -12.83 53.42 34.52
CA VAL A 13 -12.56 51.99 34.76
C VAL A 13 -12.15 51.38 33.40
N ALA A 14 -10.87 51.17 33.21
CA ALA A 14 -10.35 50.39 32.11
C ALA A 14 -10.71 48.91 32.35
N SER A 15 -11.77 48.45 31.69
CA SER A 15 -12.10 47.05 31.59
C SER A 15 -11.02 46.39 30.69
N ALA A 16 -10.04 45.73 31.33
CA ALA A 16 -9.16 44.80 30.63
C ALA A 16 -10.00 43.60 30.17
N ALA A 17 -10.39 43.60 28.91
CA ALA A 17 -10.90 42.40 28.27
C ALA A 17 -9.78 41.34 28.34
N PRO A 18 -10.10 40.10 28.74
CA PRO A 18 -9.11 39.03 28.66
C PRO A 18 -8.69 38.91 27.18
N ALA A 19 -7.38 38.99 26.93
CA ALA A 19 -6.81 38.64 25.66
C ALA A 19 -7.25 37.20 25.37
N GLN A 20 -8.22 37.04 24.48
CA GLN A 20 -8.50 35.73 23.90
C GLN A 20 -7.19 35.30 23.23
N ASP A 21 -6.54 34.32 23.87
CA ASP A 21 -5.50 33.53 23.23
C ASP A 21 -6.10 33.00 21.93
N SER A 22 -5.86 33.73 20.85
CA SER A 22 -6.01 33.22 19.51
C SER A 22 -4.87 32.22 19.35
N ALA A 23 -4.96 31.10 20.11
CA ALA A 23 -4.29 29.88 19.70
C ALA A 23 -4.74 29.68 18.25
N SER A 24 -3.87 30.07 17.33
CA SER A 24 -4.03 29.82 15.92
C SER A 24 -4.40 28.36 15.82
N LYS A 25 -5.70 28.08 15.61
CA LYS A 25 -6.15 26.77 15.15
C LYS A 25 -5.37 26.59 13.87
N LEU A 26 -4.23 25.89 13.96
CA LEU A 26 -3.51 25.38 12.79
C LEU A 26 -4.59 24.74 11.95
N SER A 27 -4.90 25.35 10.82
CA SER A 27 -5.93 24.86 9.91
C SER A 27 -5.54 23.45 9.55
N LYS A 28 -6.25 22.48 10.13
CA LYS A 28 -6.02 21.07 9.87
C LYS A 28 -6.16 20.89 8.38
N ARG A 29 -5.10 20.45 7.71
CA ARG A 29 -5.13 20.26 6.27
C ARG A 29 -6.26 19.28 5.95
N ALA A 30 -7.03 19.57 4.91
CA ALA A 30 -8.03 18.64 4.42
C ALA A 30 -7.32 17.38 3.88
N PRO A 31 -7.92 16.19 4.07
CA PRO A 31 -7.42 14.95 3.48
C PRO A 31 -7.23 15.08 1.96
N VAL A 32 -6.19 14.47 1.43
CA VAL A 32 -5.91 14.49 -0.01
C VAL A 32 -6.55 13.33 -0.75
N PHE A 33 -6.82 12.24 -0.03
CA PHE A 33 -7.47 11.07 -0.61
C PHE A 33 -8.98 11.09 -0.36
N THR A 34 -9.71 10.64 -1.38
CA THR A 34 -11.15 10.36 -1.31
C THR A 34 -11.39 8.87 -1.44
N ALA A 35 -12.54 8.39 -0.97
CA ALA A 35 -12.93 6.99 -1.11
C ALA A 35 -12.83 6.50 -2.55
N LYS A 36 -12.33 5.28 -2.74
CA LYS A 36 -12.12 4.62 -4.02
C LYS A 36 -12.57 3.17 -3.95
N THR A 37 -13.15 2.68 -5.04
CA THR A 37 -13.32 1.24 -5.25
C THR A 37 -11.99 0.59 -5.61
N PHE A 38 -11.92 -0.75 -5.47
CA PHE A 38 -10.75 -1.50 -5.92
C PHE A 38 -10.47 -1.28 -7.41
N ASP A 39 -11.50 -1.29 -8.24
CA ASP A 39 -11.37 -1.09 -9.69
C ASP A 39 -10.84 0.32 -10.05
N GLU A 40 -11.09 1.34 -9.23
CA GLU A 40 -10.56 2.69 -9.44
C GLU A 40 -9.11 2.86 -8.99
N ILE A 41 -8.70 2.16 -7.92
CA ILE A 41 -7.35 2.29 -7.36
C ILE A 41 -6.36 1.29 -7.93
N THR A 42 -6.82 0.13 -8.42
CA THR A 42 -5.92 -0.93 -8.91
C THR A 42 -4.97 -0.46 -9.99
N ILE A 43 -3.78 -1.01 -9.99
CA ILE A 43 -2.75 -0.86 -11.03
C ILE A 43 -2.53 -2.15 -11.79
N SER A 44 -3.32 -3.19 -11.46
CA SER A 44 -3.16 -4.52 -12.06
C SER A 44 -3.67 -4.56 -13.49
N GLY A 45 -2.95 -5.25 -14.34
CA GLY A 45 -3.31 -5.45 -15.76
C GLY A 45 -2.35 -4.77 -16.74
N GLY A 46 -2.67 -4.87 -18.02
CA GLY A 46 -1.81 -4.34 -19.08
C GLY A 46 -0.50 -5.11 -19.20
N VAL A 47 0.63 -4.45 -18.96
CA VAL A 47 1.97 -5.06 -19.00
C VAL A 47 2.71 -4.85 -17.69
N ALA A 48 3.51 -5.83 -17.28
CA ALA A 48 4.36 -5.75 -16.10
C ALA A 48 5.58 -4.85 -16.34
N GLY A 49 6.17 -4.34 -15.27
CA GLY A 49 7.42 -3.58 -15.28
C GLY A 49 7.29 -2.10 -14.93
N THR A 50 6.08 -1.62 -14.60
CA THR A 50 5.82 -0.22 -14.22
C THR A 50 5.07 -0.08 -12.90
N ALA A 51 4.89 -1.19 -12.17
CA ALA A 51 4.03 -1.22 -10.98
C ALA A 51 4.43 -0.21 -9.91
N LYS A 52 5.73 0.06 -9.71
CA LYS A 52 6.22 1.07 -8.76
C LYS A 52 5.72 2.47 -9.12
N GLU A 53 5.95 2.87 -10.36
CA GLU A 53 5.59 4.18 -10.88
C GLU A 53 4.07 4.38 -10.86
N ASP A 54 3.33 3.35 -11.25
CA ASP A 54 1.87 3.35 -11.26
C ASP A 54 1.29 3.46 -9.85
N ALA A 55 1.84 2.73 -8.87
CA ALA A 55 1.43 2.82 -7.48
C ALA A 55 1.69 4.21 -6.90
N LEU A 56 2.87 4.78 -7.13
CA LEU A 56 3.22 6.13 -6.67
C LEU A 56 2.33 7.19 -7.32
N LYS A 57 1.96 7.04 -8.59
CA LYS A 57 1.01 7.91 -9.27
C LYS A 57 -0.40 7.82 -8.65
N LYS A 58 -0.89 6.62 -8.38
CA LYS A 58 -2.21 6.38 -7.77
C LYS A 58 -2.30 6.94 -6.35
N LEU A 59 -1.22 6.89 -5.60
CA LEU A 59 -1.13 7.31 -4.20
C LEU A 59 -0.43 8.68 -4.03
N SER A 60 -0.35 9.47 -5.09
CA SER A 60 0.25 10.82 -5.05
C SER A 60 -0.62 11.81 -4.28
N GLY A 61 0.01 12.85 -3.73
CA GLY A 61 -0.68 14.00 -3.12
C GLY A 61 -0.41 14.19 -1.64
N LEU A 62 0.23 13.24 -0.95
CA LEU A 62 0.65 13.45 0.43
C LEU A 62 1.58 14.68 0.55
N PRO A 63 1.54 15.40 1.68
CA PRO A 63 2.45 16.52 1.93
C PRO A 63 3.90 16.04 1.96
N THR A 64 4.83 16.89 1.50
CA THR A 64 6.26 16.64 1.59
C THR A 64 6.72 16.50 3.06
N ASP A 65 6.13 17.32 3.94
CA ASP A 65 6.29 17.20 5.38
C ASP A 65 5.30 16.15 5.92
N LEU A 66 5.77 14.92 6.07
CA LEU A 66 4.94 13.78 6.50
C LEU A 66 4.40 13.93 7.93
N THR A 67 4.95 14.81 8.76
CA THR A 67 4.37 15.11 10.08
C THR A 67 2.97 15.70 9.98
N LYS A 68 2.63 16.28 8.83
CA LYS A 68 1.35 16.94 8.53
C LYS A 68 0.35 16.06 7.78
N VAL A 69 0.63 14.77 7.61
CA VAL A 69 -0.32 13.83 6.99
C VAL A 69 -1.55 13.71 7.88
N ASP A 70 -2.74 13.89 7.30
CA ASP A 70 -3.99 13.80 8.04
C ASP A 70 -4.30 12.33 8.41
N LYS A 71 -4.98 12.14 9.54
CA LYS A 71 -5.41 10.82 9.99
C LYS A 71 -6.32 10.11 8.97
N ALA A 72 -7.14 10.86 8.24
CA ALA A 72 -7.99 10.29 7.19
C ALA A 72 -7.16 9.76 6.01
N ASP A 73 -6.04 10.41 5.66
CA ASP A 73 -5.12 9.91 4.65
C ASP A 73 -4.43 8.61 5.10
N LEU A 74 -4.02 8.51 6.38
CA LEU A 74 -3.49 7.27 6.94
C LEU A 74 -4.53 6.16 6.93
N THR A 75 -5.78 6.48 7.26
CA THR A 75 -6.90 5.53 7.20
C THR A 75 -7.14 5.04 5.77
N PHE A 76 -7.09 5.95 4.78
CA PHE A 76 -7.20 5.58 3.37
C PHE A 76 -6.09 4.62 2.94
N LEU A 77 -4.82 4.91 3.27
CA LEU A 77 -3.69 4.04 2.94
C LEU A 77 -3.84 2.64 3.56
N ASN A 78 -4.28 2.57 4.82
CA ASN A 78 -4.59 1.28 5.45
C ASN A 78 -5.76 0.56 4.77
N SER A 79 -6.80 1.30 4.33
CA SER A 79 -7.91 0.73 3.57
C SER A 79 -7.45 0.18 2.22
N VAL A 80 -6.53 0.86 1.52
CA VAL A 80 -5.91 0.34 0.28
C VAL A 80 -5.19 -0.99 0.55
N ASN A 81 -4.40 -1.08 1.63
CA ASN A 81 -3.78 -2.35 2.03
C ASN A 81 -4.83 -3.45 2.18
N LYS A 82 -5.89 -3.21 2.96
CA LYS A 82 -6.94 -4.19 3.24
C LYS A 82 -7.65 -4.67 1.98
N ILE A 83 -8.11 -3.77 1.10
CA ILE A 83 -8.84 -4.18 -0.11
C ILE A 83 -7.93 -4.89 -1.12
N CYS A 84 -6.66 -4.52 -1.22
CA CYS A 84 -5.69 -5.23 -2.04
C CYS A 84 -5.40 -6.63 -1.49
N ASN A 85 -5.32 -6.79 -0.16
CA ASN A 85 -5.17 -8.09 0.48
C ASN A 85 -6.39 -8.98 0.21
N GLN A 86 -7.60 -8.44 0.37
CA GLN A 86 -8.84 -9.17 0.08
C GLN A 86 -8.93 -9.60 -1.39
N ALA A 87 -8.52 -8.74 -2.33
CA ALA A 87 -8.45 -9.08 -3.75
C ALA A 87 -7.42 -10.18 -4.04
N GLU A 88 -6.27 -10.15 -3.36
CA GLU A 88 -5.26 -11.21 -3.47
C GLU A 88 -5.81 -12.56 -3.06
N ILE A 89 -6.46 -12.63 -1.88
CA ILE A 89 -7.02 -13.86 -1.31
C ILE A 89 -8.22 -14.32 -2.14
N GLY A 90 -9.21 -13.46 -2.34
CA GLY A 90 -10.52 -13.82 -2.87
C GLY A 90 -10.62 -13.85 -4.40
N ALA A 91 -9.75 -13.12 -5.11
CA ALA A 91 -9.79 -13.09 -6.56
C ALA A 91 -8.56 -13.77 -7.19
N TYR A 92 -7.36 -13.26 -6.93
CA TYR A 92 -6.15 -13.74 -7.62
C TYR A 92 -5.81 -15.18 -7.27
N ASN A 93 -5.74 -15.54 -5.98
CA ASN A 93 -5.43 -16.91 -5.58
C ASN A 93 -6.45 -17.90 -6.12
N ALA A 94 -7.73 -17.57 -6.00
CA ALA A 94 -8.82 -18.45 -6.51
C ALA A 94 -8.72 -18.64 -8.02
N LYS A 95 -8.51 -17.56 -8.78
CA LYS A 95 -8.45 -17.62 -10.24
C LYS A 95 -7.22 -18.36 -10.74
N ILE A 96 -6.03 -18.10 -10.15
CA ILE A 96 -4.80 -18.82 -10.50
C ILE A 96 -4.95 -20.32 -10.21
N ALA A 97 -5.44 -20.68 -9.01
CA ALA A 97 -5.63 -22.08 -8.61
C ALA A 97 -6.62 -22.84 -9.51
N ALA A 98 -7.54 -22.15 -10.17
CA ALA A 98 -8.52 -22.71 -11.12
C ALA A 98 -8.05 -22.67 -12.59
N THR A 99 -6.89 -22.07 -12.88
CA THR A 99 -6.36 -21.93 -14.24
C THR A 99 -5.44 -23.09 -14.57
N THR A 100 -5.47 -23.59 -15.79
CA THR A 100 -4.51 -24.59 -16.29
C THR A 100 -3.10 -23.98 -16.31
N PRO A 101 -2.07 -24.71 -15.87
CA PRO A 101 -0.70 -24.22 -15.96
C PRO A 101 -0.31 -23.77 -17.35
N GLY A 102 0.24 -22.55 -17.46
CA GLY A 102 0.62 -21.92 -18.73
C GLY A 102 0.69 -20.40 -18.62
N GLU A 103 0.73 -19.73 -19.77
CA GLU A 103 0.90 -18.26 -19.84
C GLU A 103 -0.27 -17.50 -19.20
N ASP A 104 -1.49 -18.01 -19.26
CA ASP A 104 -2.66 -17.36 -18.63
C ASP A 104 -2.52 -17.29 -17.10
N ALA A 105 -2.03 -18.37 -16.48
CA ALA A 105 -1.75 -18.38 -15.06
C ALA A 105 -0.61 -17.41 -14.70
N LEU A 106 0.42 -17.32 -15.54
CA LEU A 106 1.51 -16.35 -15.35
C LEU A 106 1.04 -14.91 -15.55
N ALA A 107 0.13 -14.65 -16.46
CA ALA A 107 -0.46 -13.31 -16.64
C ALA A 107 -1.27 -12.88 -15.43
N LEU A 108 -2.02 -13.78 -14.79
CA LEU A 108 -2.71 -13.55 -13.53
C LEU A 108 -1.72 -13.32 -12.38
N GLN A 109 -0.64 -14.09 -12.31
CA GLN A 109 0.40 -13.92 -11.30
C GLN A 109 1.09 -12.55 -11.41
N ARG A 110 1.38 -12.07 -12.63
CA ARG A 110 1.94 -10.72 -12.83
C ARG A 110 0.99 -9.64 -12.33
N ALA A 111 -0.31 -9.77 -12.59
CA ALA A 111 -1.31 -8.85 -12.07
C ALA A 111 -1.42 -8.91 -10.53
N LYS A 112 -1.30 -10.10 -9.93
CA LYS A 112 -1.19 -10.28 -8.47
C LYS A 112 0.04 -9.56 -7.92
N ILE A 113 1.21 -9.66 -8.58
CA ILE A 113 2.43 -8.93 -8.17
C ILE A 113 2.20 -7.41 -8.23
N GLN A 114 1.58 -6.88 -9.29
CA GLN A 114 1.22 -5.46 -9.37
C GLN A 114 0.29 -5.05 -8.22
N ASN A 115 -0.73 -5.86 -7.89
CA ASN A 115 -1.61 -5.63 -6.74
C ASN A 115 -0.81 -5.57 -5.42
N LYS A 116 0.15 -6.48 -5.22
CA LYS A 116 1.04 -6.47 -4.04
C LYS A 116 1.94 -5.23 -4.00
N VAL A 117 2.43 -4.75 -5.13
CA VAL A 117 3.19 -3.48 -5.17
C VAL A 117 2.32 -2.33 -4.71
N LEU A 118 1.07 -2.21 -5.16
CA LEU A 118 0.15 -1.17 -4.70
C LEU A 118 -0.11 -1.29 -3.19
N LYS A 119 -0.45 -2.51 -2.71
CA LYS A 119 -0.66 -2.82 -1.29
C LYS A 119 0.50 -2.32 -0.43
N LEU A 120 1.70 -2.77 -0.75
CA LEU A 120 2.91 -2.49 0.02
C LEU A 120 3.36 -1.03 -0.09
N THR A 121 3.14 -0.37 -1.24
CA THR A 121 3.41 1.07 -1.38
C THR A 121 2.52 1.87 -0.43
N ALA A 122 1.22 1.57 -0.37
CA ALA A 122 0.31 2.22 0.58
C ALA A 122 0.75 1.99 2.04
N THR A 123 1.13 0.76 2.38
CA THR A 123 1.62 0.42 3.73
C THR A 123 2.88 1.19 4.09
N VAL A 124 3.89 1.18 3.22
CA VAL A 124 5.17 1.89 3.46
C VAL A 124 4.95 3.39 3.59
N MET A 125 4.11 4.01 2.74
CA MET A 125 3.78 5.43 2.85
C MET A 125 3.10 5.77 4.18
N GLY A 126 2.17 4.92 4.63
CA GLY A 126 1.50 5.07 5.93
C GLY A 126 2.47 4.95 7.10
N LEU A 127 3.35 3.96 7.08
CA LEU A 127 4.37 3.76 8.12
C LEU A 127 5.40 4.90 8.14
N GLN A 128 5.83 5.42 6.99
CA GLN A 128 6.71 6.59 6.91
C GLN A 128 6.08 7.83 7.56
N ALA A 129 4.78 8.06 7.31
CA ALA A 129 4.07 9.16 7.93
C ALA A 129 3.90 8.96 9.44
N GLN A 130 3.57 7.75 9.89
CA GLN A 130 3.50 7.40 11.31
C GLN A 130 4.85 7.60 12.01
N GLN A 131 5.95 7.19 11.40
CA GLN A 131 7.30 7.40 11.92
C GLN A 131 7.64 8.89 12.03
N ALA A 132 7.32 9.68 11.01
CA ALA A 132 7.51 11.14 11.03
C ALA A 132 6.68 11.80 12.14
N GLN A 133 5.51 11.24 12.47
CA GLN A 133 4.64 11.68 13.58
C GLN A 133 5.07 11.14 14.95
N GLY A 134 6.25 10.50 15.05
CA GLY A 134 6.85 10.06 16.30
C GLY A 134 6.45 8.66 16.76
N GLN A 135 5.77 7.86 15.94
CA GLN A 135 5.44 6.47 16.28
C GLN A 135 6.65 5.56 16.07
N ASN A 136 6.84 4.58 16.96
CA ASN A 136 7.91 3.60 16.84
C ASN A 136 7.48 2.44 15.91
N VAL A 137 7.66 2.64 14.61
CA VAL A 137 7.29 1.68 13.56
C VAL A 137 8.49 1.25 12.71
N THR A 138 9.72 1.50 13.18
CA THR A 138 10.95 1.29 12.40
C THR A 138 11.10 -0.15 11.90
N ALA A 139 10.94 -1.13 12.78
CA ALA A 139 11.08 -2.55 12.41
C ALA A 139 10.02 -2.97 11.36
N LYS A 140 8.77 -2.56 11.55
CA LYS A 140 7.69 -2.85 10.59
C LYS A 140 7.93 -2.13 9.26
N LEU A 141 8.41 -0.90 9.26
CA LEU A 141 8.75 -0.16 8.05
C LEU A 141 9.86 -0.84 7.25
N GLU A 142 10.90 -1.33 7.93
CA GLU A 142 11.99 -2.07 7.29
C GLU A 142 11.49 -3.36 6.65
N GLU A 143 10.68 -4.13 7.35
CA GLU A 143 10.09 -5.37 6.86
C GLU A 143 9.21 -5.14 5.62
N GLU A 144 8.24 -4.20 5.70
CA GLU A 144 7.35 -3.90 4.59
C GLU A 144 8.09 -3.28 3.39
N THR A 145 9.14 -2.50 3.63
CA THR A 145 10.01 -1.98 2.57
C THR A 145 10.77 -3.11 1.87
N LYS A 146 11.25 -4.13 2.60
CA LYS A 146 11.90 -5.30 2.02
C LYS A 146 10.93 -6.10 1.14
N LYS A 147 9.68 -6.32 1.61
CA LYS A 147 8.62 -6.98 0.84
C LYS A 147 8.28 -6.17 -0.44
N LEU A 148 8.14 -4.85 -0.31
CA LEU A 148 7.87 -3.95 -1.44
C LEU A 148 8.96 -4.05 -2.49
N ASN A 149 10.22 -3.93 -2.10
CA ASN A 149 11.35 -3.99 -3.02
C ASN A 149 11.43 -5.34 -3.75
N LYS A 150 11.11 -6.44 -3.06
CA LYS A 150 11.04 -7.76 -3.69
C LYS A 150 9.95 -7.81 -4.77
N ASN A 151 8.73 -7.34 -4.48
CA ASN A 151 7.65 -7.36 -5.45
C ASN A 151 7.90 -6.40 -6.63
N ILE A 152 8.57 -5.26 -6.41
CA ILE A 152 9.03 -4.38 -7.50
C ILE A 152 10.05 -5.11 -8.38
N ALA A 153 11.00 -5.83 -7.80
CA ALA A 153 11.98 -6.60 -8.56
C ALA A 153 11.31 -7.72 -9.38
N ASP A 154 10.31 -8.39 -8.81
CA ASP A 154 9.52 -9.42 -9.51
C ASP A 154 8.71 -8.83 -10.68
N ASP A 155 8.13 -7.63 -10.52
CA ASP A 155 7.44 -6.91 -11.60
C ASP A 155 8.42 -6.53 -12.71
N GLN A 156 9.59 -5.97 -12.37
CA GLN A 156 10.64 -5.61 -13.32
C GLN A 156 11.18 -6.82 -14.08
N ALA A 157 11.35 -7.97 -13.43
CA ALA A 157 11.78 -9.22 -14.06
C ALA A 157 10.76 -9.72 -15.11
N ASN A 158 9.50 -9.29 -15.00
CA ASN A 158 8.43 -9.60 -15.93
C ASN A 158 8.13 -8.46 -16.92
N LYS A 159 8.98 -7.44 -16.98
CA LYS A 159 8.77 -6.26 -17.83
C LYS A 159 8.39 -6.62 -19.27
N GLY A 160 7.34 -5.98 -19.77
CA GLY A 160 6.83 -6.16 -21.12
C GLY A 160 5.90 -7.37 -21.32
N LYS A 161 5.76 -8.24 -20.29
CA LYS A 161 4.84 -9.38 -20.36
C LYS A 161 3.42 -8.97 -19.97
N THR A 162 2.42 -9.59 -20.56
CA THR A 162 1.00 -9.33 -20.25
C THR A 162 0.68 -9.66 -18.79
N ALA A 163 -0.10 -8.78 -18.17
CA ALA A 163 -0.72 -9.00 -16.88
C ALA A 163 -2.25 -8.92 -17.00
N THR A 164 -2.98 -9.87 -16.40
CA THR A 164 -4.43 -9.98 -16.53
C THR A 164 -5.10 -9.46 -15.27
N ALA A 165 -5.72 -8.27 -15.35
CA ALA A 165 -6.48 -7.68 -14.26
C ALA A 165 -7.70 -8.53 -13.89
N LEU A 166 -8.05 -8.53 -12.61
CA LEU A 166 -9.31 -9.05 -12.10
C LEU A 166 -10.11 -7.92 -11.46
N LYS A 167 -11.42 -7.97 -11.61
CA LYS A 167 -12.34 -7.12 -10.87
C LYS A 167 -12.56 -7.68 -9.47
N PHE A 168 -12.72 -6.78 -8.50
CA PHE A 168 -13.01 -7.17 -7.13
C PHE A 168 -13.93 -6.15 -6.47
N ASN A 169 -15.01 -6.61 -5.85
CA ASN A 169 -15.98 -5.73 -5.21
C ASN A 169 -15.53 -5.35 -3.79
N ALA A 170 -14.71 -4.31 -3.69
CA ALA A 170 -14.24 -3.75 -2.44
C ALA A 170 -14.08 -2.23 -2.56
N SER A 171 -14.09 -1.51 -1.43
CA SER A 171 -13.99 -0.06 -1.38
C SER A 171 -13.19 0.40 -0.16
N THR A 172 -12.47 1.52 -0.27
CA THR A 172 -11.66 2.08 0.80
C THR A 172 -12.46 2.74 1.93
N ASP A 173 -13.72 3.08 1.71
CA ASP A 173 -14.64 3.59 2.75
C ASP A 173 -15.27 2.45 3.57
N ASN A 174 -15.36 1.24 3.01
CA ASN A 174 -15.79 0.04 3.71
C ASN A 174 -14.89 -1.15 3.40
N PRO A 175 -13.61 -1.14 3.83
CA PRO A 175 -12.61 -2.14 3.43
C PRO A 175 -12.86 -3.53 4.00
N THR A 176 -13.79 -3.68 4.95
CA THR A 176 -14.14 -4.96 5.57
C THR A 176 -15.39 -5.60 4.97
N ALA A 177 -16.10 -4.90 4.07
CA ALA A 177 -17.33 -5.44 3.46
C ALA A 177 -17.08 -6.70 2.63
N SER A 178 -15.89 -6.83 2.05
CA SER A 178 -15.50 -7.98 1.21
C SER A 178 -14.74 -9.06 1.97
N ASN A 179 -14.85 -9.09 3.29
CA ASN A 179 -14.03 -9.93 4.17
C ASN A 179 -13.93 -11.38 3.71
N VAL A 180 -12.84 -11.70 2.98
CA VAL A 180 -12.52 -13.03 2.49
C VAL A 180 -11.59 -13.67 3.50
N ALA A 181 -12.00 -14.83 4.03
CA ALA A 181 -11.15 -15.59 4.95
C ALA A 181 -9.88 -16.05 4.24
N LYS A 182 -8.76 -16.04 4.96
CA LYS A 182 -7.50 -16.62 4.50
C LYS A 182 -7.70 -18.11 4.18
N ASP A 183 -7.17 -18.55 3.06
CA ASP A 183 -7.19 -19.95 2.62
C ASP A 183 -5.79 -20.35 2.15
N ASP A 184 -5.03 -20.96 3.05
CA ASP A 184 -3.64 -21.39 2.77
C ASP A 184 -3.58 -22.55 1.78
N VAL A 185 -4.62 -23.40 1.74
CA VAL A 185 -4.70 -24.49 0.76
C VAL A 185 -4.87 -23.92 -0.64
N LEU A 186 -5.74 -22.91 -0.78
CA LEU A 186 -5.95 -22.20 -2.04
C LEU A 186 -4.71 -21.42 -2.47
N ALA A 187 -4.07 -20.71 -1.53
CA ALA A 187 -2.83 -19.97 -1.79
C ALA A 187 -1.70 -20.90 -2.25
N LYS A 188 -1.53 -22.05 -1.58
CA LYS A 188 -0.57 -23.08 -1.98
C LYS A 188 -0.89 -23.63 -3.36
N LYS A 189 -2.15 -23.98 -3.65
CA LYS A 189 -2.56 -24.47 -4.98
C LYS A 189 -2.27 -23.44 -6.07
N ALA A 190 -2.51 -22.16 -5.82
CA ALA A 190 -2.15 -21.10 -6.75
C ALA A 190 -0.63 -21.05 -7.01
N GLY A 191 0.18 -21.19 -5.96
CA GLY A 191 1.65 -21.31 -6.09
C GLY A 191 2.07 -22.50 -6.95
N ASP A 192 1.50 -23.68 -6.69
CA ASP A 192 1.80 -24.91 -7.45
C ASP A 192 1.45 -24.75 -8.95
N VAL A 193 0.36 -24.04 -9.28
CA VAL A 193 -0.02 -23.73 -10.67
C VAL A 193 0.99 -22.78 -11.32
N VAL A 194 1.45 -21.76 -10.60
CA VAL A 194 2.49 -20.84 -11.10
C VAL A 194 3.79 -21.59 -11.36
N ASP A 195 4.24 -22.43 -10.45
CA ASP A 195 5.46 -23.22 -10.62
C ASP A 195 5.37 -24.18 -11.81
N ALA A 196 4.24 -24.84 -11.97
CA ALA A 196 3.99 -25.68 -13.13
C ALA A 196 3.97 -24.86 -14.44
N SER A 197 3.43 -23.63 -14.40
CA SER A 197 3.40 -22.72 -15.54
C SER A 197 4.78 -22.26 -15.97
N LEU A 198 5.66 -21.93 -15.03
CA LEU A 198 7.05 -21.55 -15.29
C LEU A 198 7.82 -22.71 -15.97
N LYS A 199 7.57 -23.94 -15.53
CA LYS A 199 8.16 -25.14 -16.14
C LYS A 199 7.63 -25.37 -17.55
N ALA A 200 6.33 -25.25 -17.74
CA ALA A 200 5.66 -25.49 -19.03
C ALA A 200 6.05 -24.46 -20.10
N THR A 201 6.27 -23.20 -19.73
CA THR A 201 6.60 -22.12 -20.67
C THR A 201 8.11 -21.94 -20.86
N GLY A 202 8.96 -22.73 -20.19
CA GLY A 202 10.40 -22.56 -20.22
C GLY A 202 10.89 -21.27 -19.57
N ALA A 203 10.00 -20.49 -18.95
CA ALA A 203 10.32 -19.21 -18.32
C ALA A 203 11.17 -19.38 -17.04
N GLY A 204 11.29 -20.60 -16.52
CA GLY A 204 12.14 -20.94 -15.38
C GLY A 204 13.64 -21.03 -15.72
N GLY A 205 14.06 -20.86 -16.96
CA GLY A 205 15.44 -21.04 -17.43
C GLY A 205 16.15 -19.78 -17.95
N GLY A 206 15.54 -18.61 -17.91
CA GLY A 206 16.02 -17.40 -18.59
C GLY A 206 16.79 -16.40 -17.74
N ALA A 207 17.80 -16.83 -16.97
CA ALA A 207 18.81 -15.90 -16.41
C ALA A 207 20.13 -16.60 -16.15
N ALA A 208 20.70 -17.28 -17.16
CA ALA A 208 22.07 -17.78 -17.09
C ALA A 208 22.69 -17.91 -18.46
N ALA A 209 23.09 -16.80 -19.07
CA ALA A 209 24.08 -16.79 -20.13
C ALA A 209 24.84 -15.47 -20.15
N ALA A 210 25.70 -15.23 -19.16
CA ALA A 210 26.95 -14.47 -19.30
C ALA A 210 27.76 -14.64 -18.00
N GLY A 211 28.87 -15.37 -18.08
CA GLY A 211 29.91 -15.39 -17.05
C GLY A 211 30.21 -16.76 -16.48
N LYS A 212 31.20 -17.41 -17.06
CA LYS A 212 31.88 -18.58 -16.45
C LYS A 212 32.49 -18.17 -15.12
N GLY A 213 31.92 -18.57 -14.03
CA GLY A 213 32.43 -18.43 -12.67
C GLY A 213 31.73 -19.44 -11.77
N LYS A 214 32.54 -20.34 -11.23
CA LYS A 214 32.20 -21.56 -10.53
C LYS A 214 31.35 -21.34 -9.28
N LYS A 215 30.24 -22.12 -9.15
CA LYS A 215 29.57 -22.54 -7.92
C LYS A 215 28.74 -21.51 -7.11
N THR A 216 27.47 -21.46 -7.26
CA THR A 216 26.38 -22.09 -6.49
C THR A 216 25.04 -21.70 -7.16
N THR A 217 24.40 -22.71 -7.70
CA THR A 217 23.07 -22.59 -8.31
C THR A 217 22.00 -22.50 -7.22
N LYS A 218 21.37 -21.34 -7.09
CA LYS A 218 20.05 -21.20 -6.46
C LYS A 218 19.11 -20.71 -7.54
N PRO A 219 18.09 -21.49 -7.95
CA PRO A 219 17.21 -21.10 -9.05
C PRO A 219 16.33 -19.90 -8.65
N ALA A 220 16.10 -19.01 -9.62
CA ALA A 220 15.18 -17.87 -9.49
C ALA A 220 13.72 -18.29 -9.16
N ASN A 221 13.38 -19.58 -9.26
CA ASN A 221 12.07 -20.14 -8.91
C ASN A 221 11.75 -20.14 -7.42
N LYS A 222 12.74 -20.06 -6.53
CA LYS A 222 12.48 -20.05 -5.10
C LYS A 222 11.85 -18.72 -4.64
N ALA A 223 12.08 -17.65 -5.38
CA ALA A 223 11.56 -16.33 -5.05
C ALA A 223 10.01 -16.21 -5.16
N VAL A 224 9.37 -16.99 -6.03
CA VAL A 224 7.90 -16.98 -6.20
C VAL A 224 7.22 -17.92 -5.22
N ALA A 225 7.89 -19.04 -4.86
CA ALA A 225 7.39 -19.98 -3.85
C ALA A 225 7.53 -19.42 -2.42
N ASP A 226 8.63 -18.70 -2.14
CA ASP A 226 8.88 -18.08 -0.83
C ASP A 226 7.87 -16.94 -0.53
N VAL A 227 7.23 -16.32 -1.55
CA VAL A 227 6.17 -15.33 -1.33
C VAL A 227 4.91 -15.95 -0.76
N ALA A 228 4.52 -17.13 -1.26
CA ALA A 228 3.33 -17.82 -0.76
C ALA A 228 3.52 -18.39 0.67
N ALA A 229 4.76 -18.80 0.99
CA ALA A 229 5.09 -19.34 2.31
C ALA A 229 5.32 -18.25 3.38
N GLN A 230 5.88 -17.09 2.99
CA GLN A 230 6.16 -15.98 3.91
C GLN A 230 4.91 -15.19 4.31
N GLU A 231 3.83 -15.28 3.53
CA GLU A 231 2.53 -14.68 3.87
C GLU A 231 1.81 -15.47 4.98
N ALA A 232 2.16 -16.73 5.19
CA ALA A 232 1.59 -17.57 6.24
C ALA A 232 2.09 -17.20 7.66
N GLU A 233 3.31 -16.64 7.77
CA GLU A 233 3.94 -16.39 9.08
C GLU A 233 3.69 -14.98 9.65
N VAL A 234 3.16 -14.04 8.88
CA VAL A 234 3.11 -12.62 9.28
C VAL A 234 1.71 -12.15 9.71
N GLU A 235 0.67 -12.97 9.53
CA GLU A 235 -0.71 -12.57 9.87
C GLU A 235 -1.16 -13.00 11.27
N ASP A 236 -0.31 -13.71 12.05
CA ASP A 236 -0.65 -14.15 13.42
C ASP A 236 -0.33 -13.11 14.52
N GLU A 237 0.14 -11.89 14.17
CA GLU A 237 0.48 -10.84 15.16
C GLU A 237 -0.40 -9.57 15.07
N GLU A 238 -1.69 -9.67 14.70
CA GLU A 238 -2.66 -8.56 14.96
C GLU A 238 -3.95 -9.08 15.58
#